data_b546210ebe5b222298835519a4997c5a
#
_entry.id   b546210ebe5b222298835519a4997c5a
#
_cell.length_a   1.000
_cell.length_b   1.000
_cell.length_c   1.000
_cell.angle_alpha   90.00
_cell.angle_beta   90.00
_cell.angle_gamma   90.00
#
_symmetry.space_group_name_H-M   'P 1'
#
loop_
_entity.id
_entity.type
_entity.pdbx_description
1 polymer ?
#
loop_
_entity_poly.entity_id
_entity_poly.type
_entity_poly.pdbx_seq_one_letter_code
_entity_poly.pdbx_strand_id
1 'polypeptide(L)'
;TTAELNYLDITTLGTSADSKALTQASSVVTIGATSGDQVLNIASHDLVDGGLKLAGTLVTSSATEINKLDGLSASTTELDYNDVTTLGTVQTSKTVTADASGIINHVDYVIQRPELKDYSETKVALSAAASVTIDISTGNVFTLTPDQNTTFVFSNPSPTGKSCAFTLIWTQDGSDRTITWPTTVDWAGGSAPSVTSGSAKIDVYTFFTLDAGAIWYGFQAGADMG
;
A
#
# COMPACT_ATOMS: atom_id res chain seq x y z
N THR A 1 65.74 -22.05 16.75
CA THR A 1 66.35 -20.98 17.56
C THR A 1 65.49 -20.67 18.76
N THR A 2 66.04 -20.03 19.81
CA THR A 2 65.27 -19.58 20.99
C THR A 2 64.10 -18.61 20.59
N ALA A 3 64.32 -17.81 19.59
CA ALA A 3 63.28 -16.89 19.08
C ALA A 3 62.09 -17.67 18.44
N GLU A 4 62.34 -18.74 17.68
CA GLU A 4 61.28 -19.59 17.06
C GLU A 4 60.50 -20.35 18.13
N LEU A 5 61.16 -20.86 19.19
CA LEU A 5 60.50 -21.50 20.33
C LEU A 5 59.58 -20.52 21.07
N ASN A 6 59.99 -19.27 21.17
CA ASN A 6 59.18 -18.24 21.85
C ASN A 6 57.86 -17.94 21.18
N TYR A 7 57.72 -18.14 19.83
CA TYR A 7 56.45 -18.01 19.15
C TYR A 7 55.44 -19.10 19.56
N LEU A 8 55.89 -20.23 20.07
CA LEU A 8 55.05 -21.35 20.51
C LEU A 8 54.76 -21.31 22.02
N ASP A 9 55.50 -20.47 22.76
CA ASP A 9 55.37 -20.35 24.21
C ASP A 9 54.16 -19.47 24.57
N ILE A 10 53.00 -20.10 24.83
CA ILE A 10 51.78 -19.48 25.26
C ILE A 10 51.63 -19.64 26.76
N THR A 11 51.68 -18.53 27.51
CA THR A 11 51.62 -18.51 28.96
C THR A 11 50.28 -19.00 29.51
N THR A 12 49.21 -18.74 28.79
CA THR A 12 47.85 -19.15 29.19
C THR A 12 47.18 -19.90 28.03
N LEU A 13 46.87 -21.18 28.23
CA LEU A 13 46.19 -21.99 27.25
C LEU A 13 44.79 -21.41 26.93
N GLY A 14 44.44 -21.42 25.66
CA GLY A 14 43.16 -20.92 25.21
C GLY A 14 43.10 -19.41 24.87
N THR A 15 44.23 -18.68 25.07
CA THR A 15 44.39 -17.28 24.67
C THR A 15 45.41 -17.16 23.55
N SER A 16 45.10 -16.39 22.50
CA SER A 16 46.15 -15.93 21.59
C SER A 16 46.89 -14.76 22.22
N ALA A 17 48.21 -14.72 22.02
CA ALA A 17 49.05 -13.64 22.53
C ALA A 17 49.75 -12.96 21.34
N ASP A 18 50.14 -11.69 21.54
CA ASP A 18 50.88 -10.95 20.53
C ASP A 18 52.19 -11.69 20.18
N SER A 19 52.51 -11.70 18.90
CA SER A 19 53.69 -12.36 18.35
C SER A 19 53.74 -13.88 18.60
N LYS A 20 52.61 -14.54 18.82
CA LYS A 20 52.50 -16.00 18.90
C LYS A 20 51.92 -16.57 17.62
N ALA A 21 52.34 -17.78 17.28
CA ALA A 21 51.91 -18.43 16.04
C ALA A 21 50.49 -18.99 16.16
N LEU A 22 49.61 -18.59 15.23
CA LEU A 22 48.41 -19.32 14.91
C LEU A 22 48.65 -20.05 13.59
N THR A 23 48.80 -21.37 13.66
CA THR A 23 49.16 -22.19 12.49
C THR A 23 47.93 -22.68 11.74
N GLN A 24 48.04 -22.82 10.41
CA GLN A 24 47.00 -23.39 9.59
C GLN A 24 47.50 -24.62 8.86
N ALA A 25 46.61 -25.55 8.59
CA ALA A 25 46.82 -26.69 7.69
C ALA A 25 45.87 -26.63 6.52
N SER A 26 46.36 -26.78 5.30
CA SER A 26 45.51 -26.83 4.08
C SER A 26 44.56 -25.64 3.92
N SER A 27 45.04 -24.41 4.21
CA SER A 27 44.28 -23.15 4.16
C SER A 27 43.13 -23.03 5.18
N VAL A 28 43.12 -23.89 6.19
CA VAL A 28 42.10 -23.86 7.26
C VAL A 28 42.76 -23.67 8.61
N VAL A 29 42.27 -22.70 9.38
CA VAL A 29 42.53 -22.57 10.83
C VAL A 29 41.31 -23.11 11.56
N THR A 30 41.44 -24.24 12.23
CA THR A 30 40.35 -24.80 13.05
C THR A 30 40.53 -24.33 14.47
N ILE A 31 39.52 -23.64 14.99
CA ILE A 31 39.44 -23.23 16.37
C ILE A 31 38.32 -24.06 17.01
N GLY A 32 38.75 -24.97 17.90
CA GLY A 32 37.85 -25.89 18.59
C GLY A 32 38.45 -27.26 18.80
N ALA A 33 37.81 -28.06 19.62
CA ALA A 33 38.14 -29.47 19.84
C ALA A 33 37.06 -30.38 19.25
N THR A 34 37.39 -31.66 19.14
CA THR A 34 36.44 -32.66 18.60
C THR A 34 35.34 -33.04 19.59
N SER A 35 35.39 -32.56 20.81
CA SER A 35 34.36 -32.78 21.86
C SER A 35 34.32 -31.61 22.83
N GLY A 36 33.15 -31.31 23.39
CA GLY A 36 32.89 -30.23 24.34
C GLY A 36 32.41 -28.93 23.68
N ASP A 37 31.81 -28.05 24.46
CA ASP A 37 31.33 -26.75 23.98
C ASP A 37 32.55 -25.82 23.73
N GLN A 38 32.70 -25.39 22.48
CA GLN A 38 33.77 -24.52 22.05
C GLN A 38 33.19 -23.12 21.75
N VAL A 39 33.83 -22.09 22.26
CA VAL A 39 33.44 -20.70 22.06
C VAL A 39 34.55 -19.94 21.37
N LEU A 40 34.28 -19.34 20.23
CA LEU A 40 35.09 -18.28 19.64
C LEU A 40 34.54 -16.94 20.11
N ASN A 41 35.17 -16.31 21.08
CA ASN A 41 34.80 -14.98 21.55
C ASN A 41 35.66 -13.91 20.85
N ILE A 42 35.01 -13.05 20.07
CA ILE A 42 35.59 -11.88 19.41
C ILE A 42 35.24 -10.67 20.29
N ALA A 43 36.00 -10.48 21.38
CA ALA A 43 35.66 -9.51 22.42
C ALA A 43 35.67 -8.04 21.96
N SER A 44 36.40 -7.74 20.87
CA SER A 44 36.51 -6.39 20.30
C SER A 44 35.57 -6.18 19.07
N HIS A 45 34.49 -6.97 18.95
CA HIS A 45 33.50 -6.74 17.91
C HIS A 45 32.61 -5.55 18.29
N ASP A 46 33.04 -4.35 17.89
CA ASP A 46 32.43 -3.05 18.25
C ASP A 46 31.50 -2.47 17.21
N LEU A 47 31.30 -3.19 16.07
CA LEU A 47 30.46 -2.81 14.95
C LEU A 47 30.94 -1.56 14.18
N VAL A 48 32.12 -1.04 14.49
CA VAL A 48 32.68 0.17 13.87
C VAL A 48 33.94 -0.15 13.05
N ASP A 49 34.97 -0.71 13.65
CA ASP A 49 36.24 -1.04 12.98
C ASP A 49 36.89 -2.35 13.48
N GLY A 50 36.56 -2.79 14.68
CA GLY A 50 37.00 -4.04 15.28
C GLY A 50 36.00 -5.20 15.13
N GLY A 51 36.49 -6.44 15.09
CA GLY A 51 35.65 -7.63 15.15
C GLY A 51 35.73 -8.59 13.97
N LEU A 52 34.62 -9.27 13.70
CA LEU A 52 34.53 -10.27 12.63
C LEU A 52 34.55 -9.61 11.26
N LYS A 53 35.51 -9.98 10.42
CA LYS A 53 35.54 -9.58 8.99
C LYS A 53 35.42 -10.79 8.10
N LEU A 54 34.57 -10.73 7.08
CA LEU A 54 34.43 -11.73 6.03
C LEU A 54 34.91 -11.12 4.71
N ALA A 55 35.92 -11.74 4.09
CA ALA A 55 36.60 -11.20 2.90
C ALA A 55 36.99 -9.70 3.03
N GLY A 56 37.49 -9.33 4.22
CA GLY A 56 37.90 -7.95 4.52
C GLY A 56 36.79 -6.97 4.92
N THR A 57 35.54 -7.35 4.74
CA THR A 57 34.38 -6.53 5.11
C THR A 57 33.97 -6.84 6.57
N LEU A 58 33.85 -5.81 7.39
CA LEU A 58 33.38 -5.94 8.76
C LEU A 58 31.90 -6.37 8.81
N VAL A 59 31.61 -7.37 9.64
CA VAL A 59 30.21 -7.68 10.02
C VAL A 59 29.81 -6.64 11.06
N THR A 60 28.88 -5.75 10.67
CA THR A 60 28.39 -4.68 11.54
C THR A 60 27.13 -5.06 12.34
N SER A 61 26.62 -6.29 12.17
CA SER A 61 25.47 -6.78 12.91
C SER A 61 25.88 -7.29 14.29
N SER A 62 25.14 -6.86 15.31
CA SER A 62 25.29 -7.38 16.68
C SER A 62 24.84 -8.84 16.78
N ALA A 63 25.27 -9.55 17.83
CA ALA A 63 24.78 -10.90 18.10
C ALA A 63 23.26 -10.98 18.24
N THR A 64 22.63 -9.96 18.83
CA THR A 64 21.16 -9.89 18.94
C THR A 64 20.49 -9.81 17.58
N GLU A 65 21.06 -9.08 16.63
CA GLU A 65 20.51 -8.97 15.26
C GLU A 65 20.74 -10.24 14.47
N ILE A 66 21.91 -10.86 14.56
CA ILE A 66 22.19 -12.15 13.91
C ILE A 66 21.28 -13.25 14.46
N ASN A 67 21.06 -13.27 15.77
CA ASN A 67 20.21 -14.29 16.42
C ASN A 67 18.72 -14.16 16.06
N LYS A 68 18.26 -13.02 15.49
CA LYS A 68 16.91 -12.92 14.91
C LYS A 68 16.72 -13.81 13.69
N LEU A 69 17.79 -14.22 13.04
CA LEU A 69 17.77 -15.14 11.91
C LEU A 69 17.77 -16.63 12.35
N ASP A 70 17.97 -16.89 13.66
CA ASP A 70 17.91 -18.25 14.19
C ASP A 70 16.49 -18.82 14.05
N GLY A 71 16.38 -20.02 13.48
CA GLY A 71 15.11 -20.66 13.20
C GLY A 71 14.33 -20.10 11.99
N LEU A 72 14.87 -19.09 11.28
CA LEU A 72 14.25 -18.56 10.07
C LEU A 72 14.38 -19.61 8.94
N SER A 73 13.23 -20.13 8.49
CA SER A 73 13.16 -21.07 7.36
C SER A 73 12.90 -20.40 6.01
N ALA A 74 12.64 -19.07 6.00
CA ALA A 74 12.39 -18.33 4.77
C ALA A 74 13.65 -18.26 3.90
N SER A 75 13.47 -18.57 2.62
CA SER A 75 14.51 -18.41 1.59
C SER A 75 14.74 -16.91 1.32
N THR A 76 15.87 -16.57 0.68
CA THR A 76 16.16 -15.21 0.23
C THR A 76 15.07 -14.68 -0.71
N THR A 77 14.53 -15.53 -1.58
CA THR A 77 13.41 -15.17 -2.50
C THR A 77 12.14 -14.82 -1.72
N GLU A 78 11.83 -15.56 -0.65
CA GLU A 78 10.66 -15.26 0.18
C GLU A 78 10.84 -13.98 1.00
N LEU A 79 12.07 -13.69 1.43
CA LEU A 79 12.39 -12.40 2.06
C LEU A 79 12.26 -11.23 1.08
N ASP A 80 12.65 -11.42 -0.19
CA ASP A 80 12.52 -10.42 -1.24
C ASP A 80 11.05 -10.04 -1.51
N TYR A 81 10.07 -10.93 -1.24
CA TYR A 81 8.66 -10.56 -1.34
C TYR A 81 8.27 -9.47 -0.36
N ASN A 82 8.97 -9.32 0.76
CA ASN A 82 8.71 -8.30 1.76
C ASN A 82 9.48 -6.99 1.51
N ASP A 83 10.39 -6.97 0.53
CA ASP A 83 11.11 -5.76 0.12
C ASP A 83 10.21 -4.91 -0.78
N VAL A 84 9.32 -4.14 -0.17
CA VAL A 84 8.38 -3.25 -0.84
C VAL A 84 8.95 -1.83 -0.90
N THR A 85 8.95 -1.24 -2.10
CA THR A 85 9.48 0.12 -2.32
C THR A 85 8.59 1.19 -1.70
N THR A 86 7.27 0.97 -1.73
CA THR A 86 6.28 1.91 -1.22
C THR A 86 5.21 1.17 -0.43
N LEU A 87 5.12 1.43 0.88
CA LEU A 87 4.06 0.87 1.73
C LEU A 87 2.69 1.33 1.25
N GLY A 88 1.69 0.46 1.38
CA GLY A 88 0.32 0.73 0.97
C GLY A 88 0.05 0.62 -0.53
N THR A 89 1.07 0.40 -1.36
CA THR A 89 0.91 0.23 -2.81
C THR A 89 1.21 -1.22 -3.18
N VAL A 90 0.27 -1.87 -3.87
CA VAL A 90 0.47 -3.23 -4.38
C VAL A 90 1.55 -3.23 -5.46
N GLN A 91 2.49 -4.15 -5.36
CA GLN A 91 3.60 -4.32 -6.31
C GLN A 91 3.64 -5.77 -6.79
N THR A 92 4.04 -5.96 -8.05
CA THR A 92 4.16 -7.31 -8.64
C THR A 92 5.16 -8.15 -7.85
N SER A 93 4.77 -9.38 -7.50
CA SER A 93 5.58 -10.34 -6.75
C SER A 93 6.06 -9.83 -5.39
N LYS A 94 5.30 -8.93 -4.75
CA LYS A 94 5.58 -8.42 -3.41
C LYS A 94 4.40 -8.69 -2.47
N THR A 95 4.68 -8.68 -1.18
CA THR A 95 3.66 -8.73 -0.13
C THR A 95 2.76 -7.50 -0.21
N VAL A 96 1.46 -7.70 -0.03
CA VAL A 96 0.50 -6.60 0.07
C VAL A 96 0.64 -5.97 1.44
N THR A 97 0.95 -4.68 1.47
CA THR A 97 1.12 -3.91 2.70
C THR A 97 0.13 -2.75 2.74
N ALA A 98 -0.26 -2.34 3.94
CA ALA A 98 -0.96 -1.08 4.15
C ALA A 98 0.05 0.06 4.42
N ASP A 99 -0.33 1.30 4.11
CA ASP A 99 0.41 2.49 4.50
C ASP A 99 0.18 2.86 5.98
N ALA A 100 0.75 3.98 6.44
CA ALA A 100 0.61 4.45 7.82
C ALA A 100 -0.85 4.81 8.21
N SER A 101 -1.74 4.99 7.24
CA SER A 101 -3.17 5.26 7.43
C SER A 101 -4.03 3.98 7.33
N GLY A 102 -3.41 2.83 7.15
CA GLY A 102 -4.10 1.55 6.97
C GLY A 102 -4.69 1.34 5.57
N ILE A 103 -4.28 2.13 4.58
CA ILE A 103 -4.79 2.07 3.21
C ILE A 103 -3.94 1.12 2.38
N ILE A 104 -4.60 0.25 1.60
CA ILE A 104 -4.00 -0.58 0.56
C ILE A 104 -4.45 -0.02 -0.79
N ASN A 105 -3.51 0.57 -1.52
CA ASN A 105 -3.76 1.06 -2.87
C ASN A 105 -3.40 -0.02 -3.90
N HIS A 106 -4.41 -0.56 -4.53
CA HIS A 106 -4.24 -1.58 -5.58
C HIS A 106 -3.79 -1.00 -6.93
N VAL A 107 -3.71 0.31 -7.08
CA VAL A 107 -3.39 1.00 -8.33
C VAL A 107 -4.28 0.44 -9.46
N ASP A 108 -3.70 -0.16 -10.51
CA ASP A 108 -4.43 -0.78 -11.62
C ASP A 108 -4.51 -2.32 -11.51
N TYR A 109 -4.10 -2.90 -10.37
CA TYR A 109 -4.18 -4.35 -10.16
C TYR A 109 -5.62 -4.80 -9.88
N VAL A 110 -6.00 -5.92 -10.47
CA VAL A 110 -7.35 -6.51 -10.34
C VAL A 110 -7.42 -7.36 -9.07
N ILE A 111 -8.45 -7.13 -8.26
CA ILE A 111 -8.86 -8.05 -7.20
C ILE A 111 -9.89 -9.00 -7.79
N GLN A 112 -9.54 -10.28 -7.96
CA GLN A 112 -10.45 -11.29 -8.52
C GLN A 112 -11.35 -11.88 -7.44
N ARG A 113 -12.66 -11.94 -7.71
CA ARG A 113 -13.69 -12.58 -6.86
C ARG A 113 -13.63 -12.12 -5.40
N PRO A 114 -13.58 -10.80 -5.12
CA PRO A 114 -13.63 -10.33 -3.76
C PRO A 114 -14.99 -10.64 -3.15
N GLU A 115 -15.03 -11.16 -1.93
CA GLU A 115 -16.22 -11.16 -1.08
C GLU A 115 -16.11 -9.97 -0.13
N LEU A 116 -17.00 -8.98 -0.29
CA LEU A 116 -17.01 -7.78 0.54
C LEU A 116 -18.19 -7.87 1.51
N LYS A 117 -17.90 -7.80 2.80
CA LYS A 117 -18.91 -7.80 3.86
C LYS A 117 -18.80 -6.49 4.65
N ASP A 118 -19.93 -5.82 4.83
CA ASP A 118 -20.00 -4.59 5.63
C ASP A 118 -19.04 -3.49 5.11
N TYR A 119 -19.11 -3.23 3.78
CA TYR A 119 -18.34 -2.15 3.15
C TYR A 119 -19.15 -0.86 3.08
N SER A 120 -18.45 0.27 3.06
CA SER A 120 -19.06 1.59 2.84
C SER A 120 -18.51 2.24 1.58
N GLU A 121 -19.36 3.01 0.91
CA GLU A 121 -18.97 3.85 -0.22
C GLU A 121 -18.66 5.26 0.24
N THR A 122 -17.70 5.92 -0.42
CA THR A 122 -17.36 7.29 -0.10
C THR A 122 -18.47 8.23 -0.53
N LYS A 123 -19.04 8.97 0.44
CA LYS A 123 -20.02 10.04 0.21
C LYS A 123 -19.32 11.40 0.09
N VAL A 124 -19.60 12.12 -0.98
CA VAL A 124 -19.09 13.47 -1.23
C VAL A 124 -20.24 14.47 -1.18
N ALA A 125 -20.14 15.47 -0.29
CA ALA A 125 -21.07 16.61 -0.29
C ALA A 125 -20.55 17.66 -1.28
N LEU A 126 -21.34 17.92 -2.32
CA LEU A 126 -21.02 18.92 -3.35
C LEU A 126 -21.40 20.32 -2.84
N SER A 127 -20.60 21.32 -3.22
CA SER A 127 -20.94 22.72 -2.97
C SER A 127 -21.90 23.24 -4.03
N ALA A 128 -22.95 23.99 -3.61
CA ALA A 128 -23.93 24.60 -4.51
C ALA A 128 -23.26 25.65 -5.41
N ALA A 129 -23.52 25.58 -6.69
CA ALA A 129 -23.06 26.52 -7.71
C ALA A 129 -23.90 26.37 -8.99
N ALA A 130 -23.81 27.38 -9.90
CA ALA A 130 -24.46 27.32 -11.21
C ALA A 130 -23.89 26.20 -12.10
N SER A 131 -22.62 25.82 -11.89
CA SER A 131 -21.98 24.69 -12.53
C SER A 131 -21.27 23.85 -11.47
N VAL A 132 -21.60 22.57 -11.38
CA VAL A 132 -21.07 21.63 -10.39
C VAL A 132 -20.43 20.44 -11.11
N THR A 133 -19.17 20.18 -10.80
CA THR A 133 -18.46 19.01 -11.30
C THR A 133 -18.63 17.85 -10.33
N ILE A 134 -19.12 16.71 -10.82
CA ILE A 134 -19.09 15.43 -10.15
C ILE A 134 -17.81 14.72 -10.58
N ASP A 135 -16.81 14.70 -9.70
CA ASP A 135 -15.56 14.00 -9.92
C ASP A 135 -15.66 12.58 -9.37
N ILE A 136 -15.82 11.61 -10.26
CA ILE A 136 -16.06 10.21 -9.92
C ILE A 136 -14.85 9.56 -9.21
N SER A 137 -13.67 10.15 -9.33
CA SER A 137 -12.47 9.68 -8.61
C SER A 137 -12.52 9.95 -7.11
N THR A 138 -13.43 10.83 -6.65
CA THR A 138 -13.53 11.25 -5.24
C THR A 138 -14.53 10.45 -4.42
N GLY A 139 -15.46 9.74 -5.07
CA GLY A 139 -16.46 8.92 -4.38
C GLY A 139 -17.51 8.33 -5.31
N ASN A 140 -18.44 7.58 -4.73
CA ASN A 140 -19.49 6.87 -5.44
C ASN A 140 -20.89 7.42 -5.15
N VAL A 141 -21.05 8.16 -4.04
CA VAL A 141 -22.31 8.78 -3.63
C VAL A 141 -22.11 10.27 -3.47
N PHE A 142 -22.83 11.06 -4.23
CA PHE A 142 -22.76 12.52 -4.20
C PHE A 142 -24.07 13.10 -3.67
N THR A 143 -23.98 14.14 -2.87
CA THR A 143 -25.15 14.85 -2.34
C THR A 143 -25.07 16.33 -2.67
N LEU A 144 -26.18 16.93 -3.07
CA LEU A 144 -26.28 18.37 -3.31
C LEU A 144 -27.61 18.91 -2.84
N THR A 145 -27.58 19.98 -2.04
CA THR A 145 -28.69 20.89 -1.84
C THR A 145 -28.35 22.16 -2.61
N PRO A 146 -29.05 22.47 -3.72
CA PRO A 146 -28.71 23.63 -4.54
C PRO A 146 -29.20 24.93 -3.89
N ASP A 147 -28.59 26.04 -4.27
CA ASP A 147 -29.06 27.40 -3.97
C ASP A 147 -29.49 28.14 -5.26
N GLN A 148 -29.30 27.50 -6.41
CA GLN A 148 -29.63 28.00 -7.73
C GLN A 148 -29.82 26.84 -8.71
N ASN A 149 -30.28 27.14 -9.91
CA ASN A 149 -30.32 26.14 -11.00
C ASN A 149 -28.90 25.67 -11.30
N THR A 150 -28.72 24.37 -11.47
CA THR A 150 -27.40 23.74 -11.55
C THR A 150 -27.18 23.00 -12.85
N THR A 151 -26.05 23.26 -13.49
CA THR A 151 -25.54 22.46 -14.61
C THR A 151 -24.49 21.50 -14.08
N PHE A 152 -24.65 20.21 -14.33
CA PHE A 152 -23.65 19.21 -13.95
C PHE A 152 -22.63 18.95 -15.06
N VAL A 153 -21.40 18.67 -14.63
CA VAL A 153 -20.29 18.13 -15.44
C VAL A 153 -19.80 16.88 -14.76
N PHE A 154 -19.61 15.78 -15.50
CA PHE A 154 -19.04 14.55 -14.98
C PHE A 154 -17.57 14.43 -15.41
N SER A 155 -16.68 14.07 -14.49
CA SER A 155 -15.25 13.99 -14.73
C SER A 155 -14.62 12.74 -14.12
N ASN A 156 -13.46 12.37 -14.66
CA ASN A 156 -12.64 11.25 -14.18
C ASN A 156 -13.36 9.89 -14.11
N PRO A 157 -14.14 9.48 -15.14
CA PRO A 157 -14.71 8.14 -15.20
C PRO A 157 -13.62 7.07 -15.36
N SER A 158 -13.96 5.81 -15.07
CA SER A 158 -13.08 4.68 -15.37
C SER A 158 -12.79 4.61 -16.88
N PRO A 159 -11.59 4.10 -17.28
CA PRO A 159 -11.22 3.96 -18.69
C PRO A 159 -12.21 3.08 -19.49
N THR A 160 -12.22 3.24 -20.81
CA THR A 160 -13.00 2.37 -21.72
C THR A 160 -12.74 0.89 -21.46
N GLY A 161 -13.80 0.10 -21.46
CA GLY A 161 -13.77 -1.34 -21.15
C GLY A 161 -13.87 -1.68 -19.66
N LYS A 162 -13.98 -0.65 -18.81
CA LYS A 162 -14.33 -0.81 -17.39
C LYS A 162 -15.62 -0.05 -17.12
N SER A 163 -16.54 -0.64 -16.36
CA SER A 163 -17.73 0.07 -15.90
C SER A 163 -17.42 0.86 -14.63
N CYS A 164 -17.94 2.07 -14.55
CA CYS A 164 -18.08 2.78 -13.27
C CYS A 164 -19.48 3.37 -13.14
N ALA A 165 -19.91 3.54 -11.90
CA ALA A 165 -21.22 4.05 -11.55
C ALA A 165 -21.13 5.00 -10.37
N PHE A 166 -22.11 5.89 -10.26
CA PHE A 166 -22.30 6.73 -9.07
C PHE A 166 -23.76 7.03 -8.84
N THR A 167 -24.08 7.48 -7.62
CA THR A 167 -25.40 7.92 -7.21
C THR A 167 -25.36 9.41 -6.85
N LEU A 168 -26.30 10.19 -7.33
CA LEU A 168 -26.53 11.57 -6.92
C LEU A 168 -27.84 11.65 -6.12
N ILE A 169 -27.76 12.23 -4.93
CA ILE A 169 -28.90 12.60 -4.10
C ILE A 169 -29.06 14.11 -4.17
N TRP A 170 -30.15 14.55 -4.78
CA TRP A 170 -30.51 15.94 -4.92
C TRP A 170 -31.61 16.28 -3.91
N THR A 171 -31.41 17.31 -3.09
CA THR A 171 -32.40 17.77 -2.12
C THR A 171 -32.79 19.20 -2.46
N GLN A 172 -34.06 19.47 -2.77
CA GLN A 172 -34.56 20.83 -3.09
C GLN A 172 -34.43 21.79 -1.91
N ASP A 173 -34.03 23.03 -2.22
CA ASP A 173 -33.89 24.11 -1.21
C ASP A 173 -35.20 24.83 -0.89
N GLY A 174 -36.28 24.53 -1.60
CA GLY A 174 -37.59 25.18 -1.50
C GLY A 174 -37.90 26.19 -2.61
N SER A 175 -37.00 26.31 -3.59
CA SER A 175 -37.16 27.25 -4.71
C SER A 175 -37.29 26.56 -6.08
N ASP A 176 -37.68 25.29 -6.10
CA ASP A 176 -37.92 24.49 -7.32
C ASP A 176 -36.77 24.60 -8.34
N ARG A 177 -35.54 24.33 -7.87
CA ARG A 177 -34.33 24.38 -8.71
C ARG A 177 -34.36 23.31 -9.79
N THR A 178 -33.81 23.66 -10.94
CA THR A 178 -33.70 22.76 -12.07
C THR A 178 -32.30 22.25 -12.29
N ILE A 179 -32.21 21.08 -12.93
CA ILE A 179 -30.91 20.45 -13.29
C ILE A 179 -30.78 20.51 -14.83
N THR A 180 -29.59 20.95 -15.26
CA THR A 180 -29.13 20.75 -16.63
C THR A 180 -28.10 19.63 -16.62
N TRP A 181 -28.43 18.51 -17.22
CA TRP A 181 -27.57 17.35 -17.32
C TRP A 181 -26.56 17.47 -18.47
N PRO A 182 -25.39 16.83 -18.41
CA PRO A 182 -24.50 16.70 -19.55
C PRO A 182 -25.21 16.08 -20.75
N THR A 183 -24.90 16.54 -21.95
CA THR A 183 -25.48 16.00 -23.21
C THR A 183 -25.07 14.55 -23.49
N THR A 184 -24.07 14.06 -22.77
CA THR A 184 -23.61 12.66 -22.80
C THR A 184 -24.51 11.72 -22.01
N VAL A 185 -25.48 12.23 -21.24
CA VAL A 185 -26.41 11.38 -20.48
C VAL A 185 -27.57 10.93 -21.40
N ASP A 186 -27.68 9.62 -21.53
CA ASP A 186 -28.79 8.95 -22.22
C ASP A 186 -29.82 8.50 -21.17
N TRP A 187 -31.06 8.99 -21.34
CA TRP A 187 -32.15 8.74 -20.42
C TRP A 187 -33.16 7.78 -21.03
N ALA A 188 -33.84 7.00 -20.21
CA ALA A 188 -34.92 6.15 -20.64
C ALA A 188 -36.01 6.98 -21.38
N GLY A 189 -36.33 6.61 -22.61
CA GLY A 189 -37.26 7.35 -23.44
C GLY A 189 -36.72 8.64 -24.06
N GLY A 190 -35.38 8.86 -23.95
CA GLY A 190 -34.67 10.00 -24.58
C GLY A 190 -34.88 11.35 -23.88
N SER A 191 -35.48 11.38 -22.70
CA SER A 191 -35.73 12.63 -21.96
C SER A 191 -35.37 12.50 -20.50
N ALA A 192 -34.67 13.52 -19.96
CA ALA A 192 -34.37 13.59 -18.54
C ALA A 192 -35.70 13.64 -17.73
N PRO A 193 -35.75 12.94 -16.57
CA PRO A 193 -36.90 13.04 -15.67
C PRO A 193 -37.01 14.44 -15.07
N SER A 194 -38.22 14.84 -14.71
CA SER A 194 -38.46 16.08 -14.00
C SER A 194 -37.95 15.99 -12.57
N VAL A 195 -37.36 17.09 -12.10
CA VAL A 195 -37.00 17.23 -10.70
C VAL A 195 -38.26 17.48 -9.87
N THR A 196 -38.38 16.82 -8.72
CA THR A 196 -39.52 17.01 -7.81
C THR A 196 -39.48 18.42 -7.20
N SER A 197 -40.65 19.12 -7.27
CA SER A 197 -40.85 20.46 -6.72
C SER A 197 -41.16 20.41 -5.23
N GLY A 198 -40.79 21.47 -4.51
CA GLY A 198 -41.10 21.65 -3.10
C GLY A 198 -39.88 21.51 -2.17
N SER A 199 -39.97 22.15 -1.00
CA SER A 199 -38.88 22.19 -0.03
C SER A 199 -38.56 20.82 0.53
N ALA A 200 -37.28 20.52 0.67
CA ALA A 200 -36.73 19.28 1.22
C ALA A 200 -37.09 18.01 0.43
N LYS A 201 -37.67 18.15 -0.77
CA LYS A 201 -37.91 16.99 -1.65
C LYS A 201 -36.63 16.40 -2.16
N ILE A 202 -36.57 15.07 -2.13
CA ILE A 202 -35.37 14.34 -2.47
C ILE A 202 -35.60 13.51 -3.74
N ASP A 203 -34.73 13.71 -4.71
CA ASP A 203 -34.62 12.86 -5.89
C ASP A 203 -33.28 12.14 -5.88
N VAL A 204 -33.29 10.87 -6.26
CA VAL A 204 -32.11 10.01 -6.37
C VAL A 204 -31.90 9.63 -7.81
N TYR A 205 -30.72 9.91 -8.34
CA TYR A 205 -30.30 9.56 -9.68
C TYR A 205 -29.10 8.62 -9.64
N THR A 206 -29.12 7.61 -10.50
CA THR A 206 -27.98 6.71 -10.68
C THR A 206 -27.47 6.76 -12.10
N PHE A 207 -26.17 6.67 -12.24
CA PHE A 207 -25.50 6.74 -13.54
C PHE A 207 -24.45 5.64 -13.66
N PHE A 208 -24.29 5.10 -14.86
CA PHE A 208 -23.12 4.29 -15.16
C PHE A 208 -22.65 4.54 -16.59
N THR A 209 -21.36 4.25 -16.83
CA THR A 209 -20.72 4.30 -18.14
C THR A 209 -19.85 3.07 -18.38
N LEU A 210 -19.61 2.75 -19.66
CA LEU A 210 -18.75 1.63 -20.10
C LEU A 210 -17.60 2.11 -21.01
N ASP A 211 -17.60 3.39 -21.38
CA ASP A 211 -16.80 3.95 -22.45
C ASP A 211 -16.09 5.25 -22.08
N ALA A 212 -15.60 5.31 -20.83
CA ALA A 212 -14.91 6.48 -20.28
C ALA A 212 -15.77 7.76 -20.31
N GLY A 213 -17.09 7.62 -20.13
CA GLY A 213 -18.01 8.75 -20.05
C GLY A 213 -18.41 9.35 -21.39
N ALA A 214 -18.15 8.69 -22.52
CA ALA A 214 -18.67 9.11 -23.81
C ALA A 214 -20.22 9.03 -23.83
N ILE A 215 -20.77 7.99 -23.19
CA ILE A 215 -22.18 7.85 -22.89
C ILE A 215 -22.37 7.51 -21.41
N TRP A 216 -23.30 8.18 -20.76
CA TRP A 216 -23.78 7.88 -19.42
C TRP A 216 -25.23 7.43 -19.48
N TYR A 217 -25.52 6.24 -18.99
CA TYR A 217 -26.92 5.77 -18.83
C TYR A 217 -27.44 6.28 -17.50
N GLY A 218 -28.44 7.18 -17.58
CA GLY A 218 -29.04 7.83 -16.42
C GLY A 218 -30.40 7.24 -16.04
N PHE A 219 -30.62 7.08 -14.74
CA PHE A 219 -31.88 6.58 -14.17
C PHE A 219 -32.28 7.44 -12.97
N GLN A 220 -33.55 7.80 -12.89
CA GLN A 220 -34.13 8.28 -11.64
C GLN A 220 -34.51 7.05 -10.79
N ALA A 221 -33.69 6.78 -9.79
CA ALA A 221 -33.86 5.65 -8.89
C ALA A 221 -34.89 5.91 -7.78
N GLY A 222 -35.18 7.19 -7.51
CA GLY A 222 -36.20 7.62 -6.58
C GLY A 222 -36.64 9.05 -6.86
N ALA A 223 -37.91 9.36 -6.67
CA ALA A 223 -38.48 10.69 -6.76
C ALA A 223 -39.34 10.95 -5.52
N ASP A 224 -39.35 12.19 -5.04
CA ASP A 224 -40.18 12.62 -3.88
C ASP A 224 -39.97 11.72 -2.65
N MET A 225 -38.70 11.42 -2.30
CA MET A 225 -38.32 10.52 -1.22
C MET A 225 -38.19 11.23 0.15
N GLY A 226 -38.81 12.36 0.37
CA GLY A 226 -38.71 13.09 1.63
C GLY A 226 -39.96 13.84 2.00
#